data_18910a93bb7566622a20c4fffb51f64f
#
_entry.id   18910a93bb7566622a20c4fffb51f64f
#
_cell.length_a   1.000
_cell.length_b   1.000
_cell.length_c   1.000
_cell.angle_alpha   90.00
_cell.angle_beta   90.00
_cell.angle_gamma   90.00
#
_symmetry.space_group_name_H-M   'P 1'
#
loop_
_entity.id
_entity.type
_entity.pdbx_description
1 polymer ?
#
loop_
_entity_poly.entity_id
_entity_poly.type
_entity_poly.pdbx_seq_one_letter_code
_entity_poly.pdbx_strand_id
1 'polypeptide(L)'
;MTRNPFTPRVERPRDSLAAGSFFLLLWAASLSIPPSGVLHLLDIAADTGDSGFVLAAAGSLVLLNTARAVPMYLGWFMGGEALARAFPEKGKVMAWLVPLTAIPVSYYFLSLFSGPVKIHFGTPAILGIFSILALHFLTREVPGWGNRALALALLIFSFQWLDIVPLLTPYGFGWGEISLSVKEMAVLLGGGAVWILNGAGLVLFLSVFAGALVTTELLVSFGLRLRNALRLREQERQIAVLREEAMAARSLRELQQLVHDLKRPLTAVTGLTDVLSADPAMNGAAPHLERIAAAASTMNTMISEILYANVR
;
A
#
# COMPACT_ATOMS: atom_id res chain seq x y z
N MET A 1 11.95 -9.53 22.45
CA MET A 1 11.47 -9.53 21.04
C MET A 1 11.27 -8.09 20.59
N THR A 2 12.27 -7.44 20.04
CA THR A 2 12.20 -6.09 19.51
C THR A 2 11.47 -6.12 18.17
N ARG A 3 10.31 -5.49 18.10
CA ARG A 3 9.50 -5.34 16.89
C ARG A 3 10.36 -4.66 15.81
N ASN A 4 10.56 -5.32 14.67
CA ASN A 4 11.26 -4.75 13.54
C ASN A 4 10.45 -3.52 13.03
N PRO A 5 11.01 -2.29 13.09
CA PRO A 5 10.28 -1.07 12.71
C PRO A 5 9.91 -1.01 11.23
N PHE A 6 10.46 -1.89 10.39
CA PHE A 6 10.24 -1.95 8.93
C PHE A 6 9.19 -3.00 8.49
N THR A 7 8.53 -3.70 9.42
CA THR A 7 7.39 -4.53 9.01
C THR A 7 6.24 -3.60 8.63
N PRO A 8 5.75 -3.64 7.37
CA PRO A 8 4.59 -2.84 6.98
C PRO A 8 3.44 -3.19 7.93
N ARG A 9 2.90 -2.16 8.59
CA ARG A 9 1.72 -2.33 9.45
C ARG A 9 0.62 -2.94 8.57
N VAL A 10 0.25 -4.17 8.85
CA VAL A 10 -0.96 -4.76 8.27
C VAL A 10 -2.12 -3.90 8.78
N GLU A 11 -2.64 -3.06 7.90
CA GLU A 11 -3.78 -2.19 8.22
C GLU A 11 -4.96 -3.07 8.62
N ARG A 12 -5.48 -2.84 9.81
CA ARG A 12 -6.65 -3.58 10.29
C ARG A 12 -7.91 -3.03 9.62
N PRO A 13 -8.94 -3.85 9.39
CA PRO A 13 -10.24 -3.38 8.87
C PRO A 13 -10.82 -2.21 9.68
N ARG A 14 -10.58 -2.21 11.00
CA ARG A 14 -11.01 -1.15 11.93
C ARG A 14 -10.37 0.20 11.63
N ASP A 15 -9.09 0.23 11.23
CA ASP A 15 -8.37 1.49 10.94
C ASP A 15 -8.96 2.15 9.68
N SER A 16 -9.27 1.37 8.65
CA SER A 16 -9.92 1.87 7.44
C SER A 16 -11.36 2.30 7.68
N LEU A 17 -12.10 1.57 8.53
CA LEU A 17 -13.47 1.94 8.87
C LEU A 17 -13.50 3.24 9.67
N ALA A 18 -12.61 3.40 10.66
CA ALA A 18 -12.50 4.63 11.46
C ALA A 18 -12.13 5.83 10.58
N ALA A 19 -11.16 5.66 9.65
CA ALA A 19 -10.80 6.71 8.71
C ALA A 19 -11.97 7.05 7.76
N GLY A 20 -12.68 6.05 7.23
CA GLY A 20 -13.85 6.24 6.40
C GLY A 20 -14.96 7.00 7.11
N SER A 21 -15.28 6.60 8.35
CA SER A 21 -16.29 7.29 9.19
C SER A 21 -15.87 8.73 9.50
N PHE A 22 -14.60 8.98 9.80
CA PHE A 22 -14.08 10.33 10.01
C PHE A 22 -14.29 11.21 8.78
N PHE A 23 -13.97 10.73 7.59
CA PHE A 23 -14.17 11.48 6.35
C PHE A 23 -15.66 11.73 6.06
N LEU A 24 -16.56 10.78 6.33
CA LEU A 24 -18.01 10.98 6.16
C LEU A 24 -18.55 12.02 7.15
N LEU A 25 -18.05 12.05 8.38
CA LEU A 25 -18.39 13.10 9.36
C LEU A 25 -17.87 14.46 8.91
N LEU A 26 -16.64 14.52 8.39
CA LEU A 26 -16.06 15.75 7.84
C LEU A 26 -16.87 16.23 6.63
N TRP A 27 -17.31 15.31 5.77
CA TRP A 27 -18.23 15.63 4.68
C TRP A 27 -19.54 16.22 5.20
N ALA A 28 -20.21 15.58 6.15
CA ALA A 28 -21.45 16.10 6.75
C ALA A 28 -21.26 17.49 7.34
N ALA A 29 -20.13 17.73 8.04
CA ALA A 29 -19.78 19.05 8.56
C ALA A 29 -19.56 20.08 7.44
N SER A 30 -18.95 19.69 6.32
CA SER A 30 -18.68 20.59 5.19
C SER A 30 -19.96 21.07 4.49
N LEU A 31 -21.07 20.35 4.62
CA LEU A 31 -22.36 20.78 4.08
C LEU A 31 -22.92 22.03 4.77
N SER A 32 -22.50 22.29 6.01
CA SER A 32 -22.88 23.49 6.76
C SER A 32 -22.16 24.76 6.31
N ILE A 33 -21.13 24.66 5.46
CA ILE A 33 -20.41 25.83 4.93
C ILE A 33 -21.29 26.50 3.85
N PRO A 34 -21.74 27.74 4.10
CA PRO A 34 -22.60 28.43 3.12
C PRO A 34 -21.78 28.91 1.92
N PRO A 35 -22.39 29.01 0.73
CA PRO A 35 -21.74 29.58 -0.45
C PRO A 35 -21.75 31.12 -0.47
N SER A 36 -22.06 31.77 0.65
CA SER A 36 -22.21 33.23 0.76
C SER A 36 -20.97 33.99 0.31
N GLY A 37 -19.76 33.46 0.54
CA GLY A 37 -18.52 34.07 0.06
C GLY A 37 -18.41 34.10 -1.47
N VAL A 38 -18.89 33.06 -2.15
CA VAL A 38 -18.94 33.01 -3.62
C VAL A 38 -19.94 34.03 -4.16
N LEU A 39 -21.15 34.06 -3.56
CA LEU A 39 -22.21 34.99 -3.97
C LEU A 39 -21.79 36.44 -3.77
N HIS A 40 -21.17 36.78 -2.64
CA HIS A 40 -20.62 38.09 -2.36
C HIS A 40 -19.59 38.56 -3.40
N LEU A 41 -18.70 37.67 -3.86
CA LEU A 41 -17.77 38.00 -4.93
C LEU A 41 -18.47 38.24 -6.26
N LEU A 42 -19.56 37.53 -6.54
CA LEU A 42 -20.39 37.79 -7.74
C LEU A 42 -21.11 39.13 -7.68
N ASP A 43 -21.62 39.53 -6.49
CA ASP A 43 -22.22 40.84 -6.28
C ASP A 43 -21.18 41.96 -6.57
N ILE A 44 -19.96 41.85 -6.04
CA ILE A 44 -18.88 42.81 -6.33
C ILE A 44 -18.54 42.81 -7.81
N ALA A 45 -18.51 41.66 -8.48
CA ALA A 45 -18.27 41.58 -9.91
C ALA A 45 -19.36 42.31 -10.72
N ALA A 46 -20.63 42.18 -10.31
CA ALA A 46 -21.75 42.85 -10.93
C ALA A 46 -21.65 44.39 -10.76
N ASP A 47 -21.29 44.86 -9.57
CA ASP A 47 -21.19 46.28 -9.24
C ASP A 47 -19.98 46.94 -9.91
N THR A 48 -18.86 46.24 -10.01
CA THR A 48 -17.59 46.80 -10.53
C THR A 48 -17.36 46.56 -12.04
N GLY A 49 -18.02 45.55 -12.60
CA GLY A 49 -17.73 45.07 -13.96
C GLY A 49 -16.39 44.39 -14.11
N ASP A 50 -15.71 44.02 -12.99
CA ASP A 50 -14.39 43.43 -13.04
C ASP A 50 -14.45 41.89 -13.05
N SER A 51 -13.96 41.30 -14.15
CA SER A 51 -13.87 39.85 -14.36
C SER A 51 -12.95 39.14 -13.40
N GLY A 52 -12.04 39.84 -12.71
CA GLY A 52 -11.17 39.28 -11.65
C GLY A 52 -11.98 38.74 -10.47
N PHE A 53 -13.09 39.40 -10.11
CA PHE A 53 -13.98 38.92 -9.06
C PHE A 53 -14.76 37.67 -9.49
N VAL A 54 -15.10 37.53 -10.79
CA VAL A 54 -15.70 36.26 -11.29
C VAL A 54 -14.71 35.11 -11.18
N LEU A 55 -13.44 35.33 -11.53
CA LEU A 55 -12.39 34.30 -11.36
C LEU A 55 -12.18 33.96 -9.90
N ALA A 56 -12.19 34.94 -8.98
CA ALA A 56 -12.09 34.73 -7.55
C ALA A 56 -13.28 33.92 -7.00
N ALA A 57 -14.51 34.24 -7.45
CA ALA A 57 -15.73 33.51 -7.14
C ALA A 57 -15.65 32.06 -7.64
N ALA A 58 -15.18 31.85 -8.88
CA ALA A 58 -14.95 30.50 -9.44
C ALA A 58 -13.94 29.70 -8.65
N GLY A 59 -12.80 30.27 -8.28
CA GLY A 59 -11.79 29.61 -7.44
C GLY A 59 -12.32 29.25 -6.05
N SER A 60 -13.08 30.17 -5.42
CA SER A 60 -13.73 29.93 -4.13
C SER A 60 -14.76 28.79 -4.22
N LEU A 61 -15.52 28.73 -5.31
CA LEU A 61 -16.47 27.65 -5.57
C LEU A 61 -15.77 26.31 -5.75
N VAL A 62 -14.67 26.26 -6.50
CA VAL A 62 -13.85 25.05 -6.68
C VAL A 62 -13.33 24.54 -5.34
N LEU A 63 -12.85 25.42 -4.48
CA LEU A 63 -12.40 25.05 -3.14
C LEU A 63 -13.55 24.51 -2.26
N LEU A 64 -14.71 25.16 -2.29
CA LEU A 64 -15.90 24.73 -1.57
C LEU A 64 -16.38 23.35 -2.04
N ASN A 65 -16.48 23.15 -3.36
CA ASN A 65 -16.90 21.89 -3.93
C ASN A 65 -15.87 20.77 -3.62
N THR A 66 -14.59 21.10 -3.66
CA THR A 66 -13.51 20.16 -3.28
C THR A 66 -13.62 19.76 -1.80
N ALA A 67 -13.82 20.74 -0.92
CA ALA A 67 -13.98 20.50 0.51
C ALA A 67 -15.19 19.59 0.83
N ARG A 68 -16.21 19.61 0.00
CA ARG A 68 -17.39 18.73 0.08
C ARG A 68 -17.16 17.38 -0.59
N ALA A 69 -16.60 17.38 -1.82
CA ALA A 69 -16.45 16.15 -2.59
C ALA A 69 -15.37 15.22 -2.02
N VAL A 70 -14.17 15.75 -1.75
CA VAL A 70 -13.02 14.93 -1.31
C VAL A 70 -13.34 14.07 -0.09
N PRO A 71 -13.88 14.58 1.01
CA PRO A 71 -14.19 13.75 2.17
C PRO A 71 -15.26 12.68 1.88
N MET A 72 -16.28 13.00 1.06
CA MET A 72 -17.30 12.03 0.68
C MET A 72 -16.70 10.85 -0.09
N TYR A 73 -15.88 11.14 -1.11
CA TYR A 73 -15.24 10.11 -1.93
C TYR A 73 -14.25 9.29 -1.14
N LEU A 74 -13.42 9.91 -0.29
CA LEU A 74 -12.49 9.22 0.60
C LEU A 74 -13.23 8.35 1.61
N GLY A 75 -14.30 8.85 2.19
CA GLY A 75 -15.12 8.12 3.15
C GLY A 75 -15.67 6.82 2.56
N TRP A 76 -16.29 6.88 1.39
CA TRP A 76 -16.81 5.69 0.73
C TRP A 76 -15.73 4.78 0.16
N PHE A 77 -14.62 5.33 -0.33
CA PHE A 77 -13.45 4.54 -0.73
C PHE A 77 -12.90 3.71 0.44
N MET A 78 -12.70 4.36 1.60
CA MET A 78 -12.21 3.69 2.82
C MET A 78 -13.22 2.69 3.38
N GLY A 79 -14.52 3.00 3.28
CA GLY A 79 -15.60 2.08 3.64
C GLY A 79 -15.59 0.81 2.78
N GLY A 80 -15.42 0.95 1.48
CA GLY A 80 -15.26 -0.18 0.55
C GLY A 80 -14.05 -1.04 0.87
N GLU A 81 -12.90 -0.43 1.14
CA GLU A 81 -11.67 -1.11 1.55
C GLU A 81 -11.83 -1.85 2.90
N ALA A 82 -12.54 -1.25 3.87
CA ALA A 82 -12.81 -1.88 5.15
C ALA A 82 -13.69 -3.13 5.00
N LEU A 83 -14.76 -3.04 4.22
CA LEU A 83 -15.64 -4.18 3.92
C LEU A 83 -14.93 -5.27 3.10
N ALA A 84 -14.07 -4.88 2.16
CA ALA A 84 -13.26 -5.81 1.39
C ALA A 84 -12.35 -6.68 2.28
N ARG A 85 -11.82 -6.10 3.34
CA ARG A 85 -10.97 -6.82 4.32
C ARG A 85 -11.79 -7.62 5.33
N ALA A 86 -13.01 -7.18 5.65
CA ALA A 86 -13.91 -7.90 6.55
C ALA A 86 -14.49 -9.17 5.90
N PHE A 87 -14.69 -9.15 4.58
CA PHE A 87 -15.27 -10.27 3.81
C PHE A 87 -14.31 -10.73 2.69
N PRO A 88 -13.25 -11.51 3.00
CA PRO A 88 -12.20 -11.86 2.04
C PRO A 88 -12.69 -12.54 0.75
N GLU A 89 -13.74 -13.37 0.84
CA GLU A 89 -14.31 -14.08 -0.32
C GLU A 89 -14.93 -13.13 -1.34
N LYS A 90 -15.58 -12.06 -0.87
CA LYS A 90 -16.27 -11.04 -1.69
C LYS A 90 -15.50 -9.71 -1.75
N GLY A 91 -14.34 -9.66 -1.12
CA GLY A 91 -13.61 -8.41 -0.87
C GLY A 91 -13.27 -7.62 -2.12
N LYS A 92 -12.87 -8.32 -3.18
CA LYS A 92 -12.56 -7.65 -4.46
C LYS A 92 -13.75 -6.89 -5.03
N VAL A 93 -14.95 -7.42 -4.86
CA VAL A 93 -16.19 -6.80 -5.34
C VAL A 93 -16.62 -5.67 -4.42
N MET A 94 -16.54 -5.86 -3.09
CA MET A 94 -16.95 -4.85 -2.11
C MET A 94 -16.13 -3.56 -2.19
N ALA A 95 -14.83 -3.66 -2.47
CA ALA A 95 -13.94 -2.50 -2.54
C ALA A 95 -14.36 -1.46 -3.59
N TRP A 96 -14.94 -1.89 -4.71
CA TRP A 96 -15.41 -0.99 -5.77
C TRP A 96 -16.92 -0.82 -5.82
N LEU A 97 -17.69 -1.84 -5.41
CA LEU A 97 -19.15 -1.77 -5.43
C LEU A 97 -19.68 -0.75 -4.42
N VAL A 98 -19.08 -0.66 -3.24
CA VAL A 98 -19.50 0.29 -2.19
C VAL A 98 -19.39 1.73 -2.66
N PRO A 99 -18.24 2.25 -3.12
CA PRO A 99 -18.18 3.63 -3.61
C PRO A 99 -19.05 3.84 -4.88
N LEU A 100 -19.14 2.85 -5.77
CA LEU A 100 -19.97 2.92 -6.97
C LEU A 100 -21.47 3.14 -6.65
N THR A 101 -21.96 2.55 -5.59
CA THR A 101 -23.38 2.66 -5.20
C THR A 101 -23.61 3.77 -4.18
N ALA A 102 -22.73 3.89 -3.19
CA ALA A 102 -22.94 4.83 -2.08
C ALA A 102 -22.77 6.30 -2.49
N ILE A 103 -21.88 6.60 -3.45
CA ILE A 103 -21.69 7.98 -3.91
C ILE A 103 -22.95 8.49 -4.63
N PRO A 104 -23.51 7.82 -5.65
CA PRO A 104 -24.77 8.27 -6.26
C PRO A 104 -25.94 8.35 -5.27
N VAL A 105 -26.03 7.39 -4.35
CA VAL A 105 -27.04 7.40 -3.27
C VAL A 105 -26.87 8.63 -2.38
N SER A 106 -25.64 8.99 -2.02
CA SER A 106 -25.36 10.21 -1.23
C SER A 106 -25.82 11.48 -1.96
N TYR A 107 -25.54 11.60 -3.25
CA TYR A 107 -26.04 12.72 -4.06
C TYR A 107 -27.57 12.73 -4.15
N TYR A 108 -28.20 11.58 -4.30
CA TYR A 108 -29.66 11.46 -4.33
C TYR A 108 -30.27 11.94 -3.00
N PHE A 109 -29.74 11.49 -1.86
CA PHE A 109 -30.21 11.97 -0.56
C PHE A 109 -29.97 13.48 -0.39
N LEU A 110 -28.82 13.99 -0.78
CA LEU A 110 -28.59 15.45 -0.76
C LEU A 110 -29.62 16.21 -1.59
N SER A 111 -30.00 15.72 -2.76
CA SER A 111 -31.00 16.38 -3.60
C SER A 111 -32.40 16.41 -2.97
N LEU A 112 -32.71 15.48 -2.05
CA LEU A 112 -33.97 15.48 -1.31
C LEU A 112 -34.01 16.47 -0.15
N PHE A 113 -32.86 16.70 0.50
CA PHE A 113 -32.76 17.48 1.72
C PHE A 113 -32.09 18.86 1.50
N SER A 114 -31.44 19.09 0.37
CA SER A 114 -30.87 20.39 0.03
C SER A 114 -32.02 21.37 -0.23
N GLY A 115 -31.98 22.51 0.46
CA GLY A 115 -32.92 23.61 0.31
C GLY A 115 -32.87 24.21 -1.11
N PRO A 116 -32.93 25.54 -1.28
CA PRO A 116 -32.95 26.20 -2.58
C PRO A 116 -31.69 25.92 -3.43
N VAL A 117 -30.56 25.58 -2.81
CA VAL A 117 -29.30 25.28 -3.52
C VAL A 117 -29.19 23.78 -3.77
N LYS A 118 -29.56 23.33 -4.97
CA LYS A 118 -29.48 21.91 -5.36
C LYS A 118 -28.05 21.50 -5.71
N ILE A 119 -27.58 20.43 -5.10
CA ILE A 119 -26.32 19.78 -5.45
C ILE A 119 -26.63 18.72 -6.50
N HIS A 120 -26.06 18.85 -7.70
CA HIS A 120 -26.31 17.97 -8.82
C HIS A 120 -25.24 16.86 -8.94
N PHE A 121 -25.71 15.65 -9.30
CA PHE A 121 -24.85 14.56 -9.73
C PHE A 121 -24.45 14.78 -11.19
N GLY A 122 -23.37 15.53 -11.40
CA GLY A 122 -22.86 15.88 -12.73
C GLY A 122 -21.71 15.01 -13.22
N THR A 123 -21.20 15.35 -14.40
CA THR A 123 -20.06 14.66 -15.02
C THR A 123 -18.81 14.56 -14.12
N PRO A 124 -18.42 15.59 -13.33
CA PRO A 124 -17.32 15.47 -12.38
C PRO A 124 -17.52 14.38 -11.31
N ALA A 125 -18.75 14.17 -10.87
CA ALA A 125 -19.06 13.11 -9.91
C ALA A 125 -18.84 11.73 -10.52
N ILE A 126 -19.24 11.54 -11.78
CA ILE A 126 -19.00 10.31 -12.54
C ILE A 126 -17.49 10.06 -12.71
N LEU A 127 -16.74 11.09 -13.11
CA LEU A 127 -15.28 11.02 -13.25
C LEU A 127 -14.60 10.68 -11.91
N GLY A 128 -15.09 11.24 -10.81
CA GLY A 128 -14.62 10.90 -9.46
C GLY A 128 -14.81 9.42 -9.12
N ILE A 129 -15.95 8.82 -9.46
CA ILE A 129 -16.21 7.38 -9.29
C ILE A 129 -15.25 6.56 -10.15
N PHE A 130 -15.06 6.91 -11.42
CA PHE A 130 -14.10 6.24 -12.29
C PHE A 130 -12.67 6.35 -11.76
N SER A 131 -12.31 7.49 -11.14
CA SER A 131 -11.00 7.67 -10.51
C SER A 131 -10.80 6.72 -9.32
N ILE A 132 -11.83 6.49 -8.50
CA ILE A 132 -11.78 5.48 -7.43
C ILE A 132 -11.52 4.09 -8.02
N LEU A 133 -12.25 3.72 -9.07
CA LEU A 133 -12.09 2.42 -9.71
C LEU A 133 -10.69 2.27 -10.30
N ALA A 134 -10.23 3.25 -11.07
CA ALA A 134 -8.90 3.24 -11.66
C ALA A 134 -7.81 3.15 -10.58
N LEU A 135 -7.90 3.99 -9.56
CA LEU A 135 -6.95 4.00 -8.45
C LEU A 135 -6.95 2.67 -7.69
N HIS A 136 -8.12 2.08 -7.44
CA HIS A 136 -8.23 0.77 -6.81
C HIS A 136 -7.47 -0.31 -7.59
N PHE A 137 -7.62 -0.35 -8.92
CA PHE A 137 -6.91 -1.32 -9.76
C PHE A 137 -5.41 -1.04 -9.85
N LEU A 138 -5.02 0.22 -10.08
CA LEU A 138 -3.61 0.61 -10.28
C LEU A 138 -2.77 0.52 -8.99
N THR A 139 -3.37 0.85 -7.84
CA THR A 139 -2.64 0.95 -6.57
C THR A 139 -2.93 -0.19 -5.60
N ARG A 140 -3.56 -1.27 -6.07
CA ARG A 140 -3.94 -2.43 -5.25
C ARG A 140 -2.80 -3.00 -4.41
N GLU A 141 -1.58 -2.88 -4.93
CA GLU A 141 -0.37 -3.44 -4.36
C GLU A 141 0.43 -2.42 -3.53
N VAL A 142 0.00 -1.17 -3.51
CA VAL A 142 0.68 -0.09 -2.78
C VAL A 142 0.21 -0.13 -1.31
N PRO A 143 1.11 -0.31 -0.34
CA PRO A 143 0.74 -0.25 1.06
C PRO A 143 0.46 1.20 1.48
N GLY A 144 -0.49 1.36 2.39
CA GLY A 144 -0.84 2.65 2.96
C GLY A 144 -2.00 3.35 2.24
N TRP A 145 -3.08 3.62 2.98
CA TRP A 145 -4.24 4.32 2.45
C TRP A 145 -3.98 5.82 2.22
N GLY A 146 -3.08 6.45 3.02
CA GLY A 146 -2.84 7.90 2.96
C GLY A 146 -2.36 8.37 1.58
N ASN A 147 -1.47 7.61 0.96
CA ASN A 147 -0.97 7.89 -0.37
C ASN A 147 -2.07 7.80 -1.45
N ARG A 148 -2.91 6.77 -1.36
CA ARG A 148 -4.05 6.62 -2.27
C ARG A 148 -5.08 7.73 -2.06
N ALA A 149 -5.30 8.13 -0.81
CA ALA A 149 -6.19 9.23 -0.46
C ALA A 149 -5.70 10.55 -1.08
N LEU A 150 -4.40 10.83 -1.03
CA LEU A 150 -3.81 12.01 -1.67
C LEU A 150 -4.02 12.02 -3.18
N ALA A 151 -3.73 10.89 -3.86
CA ALA A 151 -3.94 10.78 -5.30
C ALA A 151 -5.41 10.99 -5.69
N LEU A 152 -6.34 10.38 -4.94
CA LEU A 152 -7.78 10.55 -5.16
C LEU A 152 -8.23 11.99 -4.91
N ALA A 153 -7.74 12.62 -3.83
CA ALA A 153 -8.06 14.02 -3.54
C ALA A 153 -7.62 14.97 -4.65
N LEU A 154 -6.41 14.77 -5.20
CA LEU A 154 -5.90 15.55 -6.32
C LEU A 154 -6.72 15.34 -7.59
N LEU A 155 -7.13 14.11 -7.91
CA LEU A 155 -8.00 13.81 -9.05
C LEU A 155 -9.35 14.49 -8.89
N ILE A 156 -10.00 14.38 -7.74
CA ILE A 156 -11.29 15.02 -7.47
C ILE A 156 -11.15 16.55 -7.55
N PHE A 157 -10.11 17.12 -6.95
CA PHE A 157 -9.84 18.56 -7.02
C PHE A 157 -9.64 19.03 -8.46
N SER A 158 -8.94 18.26 -9.29
CA SER A 158 -8.76 18.61 -10.70
C SER A 158 -10.10 18.73 -11.44
N PHE A 159 -11.02 17.78 -11.22
CA PHE A 159 -12.32 17.80 -11.91
C PHE A 159 -13.21 18.96 -11.49
N GLN A 160 -13.04 19.51 -10.27
CA GLN A 160 -13.81 20.68 -9.84
C GLN A 160 -13.48 21.92 -10.68
N TRP A 161 -12.27 22.03 -11.26
CA TRP A 161 -11.93 23.09 -12.19
C TRP A 161 -12.70 23.02 -13.49
N LEU A 162 -13.14 21.84 -13.93
CA LEU A 162 -13.99 21.70 -15.11
C LEU A 162 -15.43 22.22 -14.88
N ASP A 163 -15.88 22.23 -13.64
CA ASP A 163 -17.23 22.70 -13.27
C ASP A 163 -17.44 24.19 -13.52
N ILE A 164 -16.36 24.98 -13.49
CA ILE A 164 -16.44 26.44 -13.73
C ILE A 164 -16.27 26.79 -15.18
N VAL A 165 -15.99 25.86 -16.10
CA VAL A 165 -15.73 26.08 -17.51
C VAL A 165 -17.05 26.22 -18.29
N PRO A 166 -17.44 27.42 -18.79
CA PRO A 166 -18.69 27.63 -19.54
C PRO A 166 -18.81 26.75 -20.78
N LEU A 167 -17.71 26.52 -21.49
CA LEU A 167 -17.65 25.66 -22.69
C LEU A 167 -18.11 24.22 -22.42
N LEU A 168 -17.91 23.72 -21.21
CA LEU A 168 -18.23 22.34 -20.84
C LEU A 168 -19.62 22.16 -20.24
N THR A 169 -20.40 23.24 -20.08
CA THR A 169 -21.77 23.15 -19.53
C THR A 169 -22.69 22.21 -20.33
N PRO A 170 -22.68 22.18 -21.69
CA PRO A 170 -23.51 21.24 -22.44
C PRO A 170 -23.17 19.76 -22.18
N TYR A 171 -21.99 19.49 -21.70
CA TYR A 171 -21.49 18.12 -21.39
C TYR A 171 -21.71 17.69 -19.93
N GLY A 172 -22.53 18.42 -19.17
CA GLY A 172 -22.89 18.06 -17.81
C GLY A 172 -21.93 18.55 -16.72
N PHE A 173 -21.07 19.53 -17.05
CA PHE A 173 -20.18 20.14 -16.07
C PHE A 173 -20.80 21.43 -15.50
N GLY A 174 -20.75 21.57 -14.16
CA GLY A 174 -21.17 22.75 -13.46
C GLY A 174 -22.65 23.10 -13.63
N TRP A 175 -23.53 22.12 -13.50
CA TRP A 175 -24.99 22.31 -13.51
C TRP A 175 -25.55 22.72 -12.14
N GLY A 176 -24.72 22.80 -11.09
CA GLY A 176 -25.13 23.34 -9.81
C GLY A 176 -25.50 24.81 -9.93
N GLU A 177 -26.50 25.26 -9.17
CA GLU A 177 -27.01 26.65 -9.23
C GLU A 177 -25.89 27.68 -9.07
N ILE A 178 -24.99 27.50 -8.11
CA ILE A 178 -23.86 28.40 -7.90
C ILE A 178 -22.88 28.40 -9.08
N SER A 179 -22.61 27.23 -9.66
CA SER A 179 -21.74 27.13 -10.84
C SER A 179 -22.34 27.81 -12.03
N LEU A 180 -23.66 27.71 -12.21
CA LEU A 180 -24.39 28.42 -13.26
C LEU A 180 -24.33 29.93 -13.02
N SER A 181 -24.57 30.41 -11.79
CA SER A 181 -24.47 31.84 -11.45
C SER A 181 -23.09 32.43 -11.76
N VAL A 182 -22.00 31.70 -11.50
CA VAL A 182 -20.62 32.10 -11.85
C VAL A 182 -20.46 32.22 -13.36
N LYS A 183 -20.99 31.26 -14.14
CA LYS A 183 -20.90 31.26 -15.61
C LYS A 183 -21.78 32.34 -16.24
N GLU A 184 -22.99 32.52 -15.71
CA GLU A 184 -23.91 33.57 -16.16
C GLU A 184 -23.32 34.96 -15.92
N MET A 185 -22.69 35.19 -14.77
CA MET A 185 -21.97 36.42 -14.48
C MET A 185 -20.84 36.65 -15.47
N ALA A 186 -20.06 35.61 -15.82
CA ALA A 186 -19.04 35.76 -16.86
C ALA A 186 -19.62 36.15 -18.24
N VAL A 187 -20.79 35.60 -18.60
CA VAL A 187 -21.49 35.97 -19.83
C VAL A 187 -21.99 37.40 -19.79
N LEU A 188 -22.53 37.85 -18.64
CA LEU A 188 -23.02 39.23 -18.45
C LEU A 188 -21.89 40.27 -18.58
N LEU A 189 -20.69 39.96 -18.06
CA LEU A 189 -19.50 40.81 -18.17
C LEU A 189 -18.86 40.77 -19.57
N GLY A 190 -19.29 39.86 -20.43
CA GLY A 190 -18.88 39.80 -21.83
C GLY A 190 -17.83 38.73 -22.14
N GLY A 191 -17.49 38.62 -23.42
CA GLY A 191 -16.66 37.53 -23.95
C GLY A 191 -15.27 37.39 -23.29
N GLY A 192 -14.67 38.49 -22.83
CA GLY A 192 -13.39 38.47 -22.14
C GLY A 192 -13.42 37.66 -20.85
N ALA A 193 -14.46 37.86 -20.03
CA ALA A 193 -14.65 37.13 -18.77
C ALA A 193 -14.89 35.62 -19.03
N VAL A 194 -15.66 35.28 -20.08
CA VAL A 194 -15.89 33.88 -20.50
C VAL A 194 -14.58 33.21 -20.92
N TRP A 195 -13.76 33.94 -21.72
CA TRP A 195 -12.45 33.40 -22.14
C TRP A 195 -11.49 33.18 -20.96
N ILE A 196 -11.45 34.11 -20.01
CA ILE A 196 -10.65 33.98 -18.79
C ILE A 196 -11.09 32.74 -17.97
N LEU A 197 -12.40 32.55 -17.81
CA LEU A 197 -12.94 31.45 -17.04
C LEU A 197 -12.68 30.09 -17.71
N ASN A 198 -12.86 30.00 -19.04
CA ASN A 198 -12.52 28.81 -19.82
C ASN A 198 -11.01 28.51 -19.74
N GLY A 199 -10.17 29.52 -19.98
CA GLY A 199 -8.72 29.36 -19.97
C GLY A 199 -8.18 28.94 -18.59
N ALA A 200 -8.56 29.68 -17.55
CA ALA A 200 -8.15 29.39 -16.18
C ALA A 200 -8.62 28.00 -15.74
N GLY A 201 -9.88 27.64 -15.97
CA GLY A 201 -10.44 26.35 -15.61
C GLY A 201 -9.71 25.19 -16.29
N LEU A 202 -9.46 25.27 -17.59
CA LEU A 202 -8.75 24.24 -18.35
C LEU A 202 -7.26 24.13 -17.95
N VAL A 203 -6.55 25.25 -17.81
CA VAL A 203 -5.13 25.25 -17.42
C VAL A 203 -4.95 24.67 -16.01
N LEU A 204 -5.78 25.10 -15.06
CA LEU A 204 -5.70 24.61 -13.68
C LEU A 204 -6.13 23.14 -13.60
N PHE A 205 -7.17 22.72 -14.33
CA PHE A 205 -7.49 21.31 -14.47
C PHE A 205 -6.29 20.51 -14.95
N LEU A 206 -5.69 20.86 -16.09
CA LEU A 206 -4.58 20.12 -16.68
C LEU A 206 -3.37 20.07 -15.73
N SER A 207 -3.06 21.18 -15.06
CA SER A 207 -1.93 21.26 -14.12
C SER A 207 -2.12 20.33 -12.91
N VAL A 208 -3.29 20.40 -12.28
CA VAL A 208 -3.59 19.57 -11.10
C VAL A 208 -3.75 18.09 -11.50
N PHE A 209 -4.40 17.83 -12.65
CA PHE A 209 -4.58 16.48 -13.16
C PHE A 209 -3.25 15.82 -13.52
N ALA A 210 -2.35 16.53 -14.18
CA ALA A 210 -0.99 16.05 -14.44
C ALA A 210 -0.24 15.76 -13.14
N GLY A 211 -0.35 16.64 -12.14
CA GLY A 211 0.19 16.40 -10.80
C GLY A 211 -0.38 15.14 -10.12
N ALA A 212 -1.69 14.91 -10.27
CA ALA A 212 -2.36 13.71 -9.75
C ALA A 212 -1.86 12.43 -10.45
N LEU A 213 -1.67 12.48 -11.78
CA LEU A 213 -1.12 11.35 -12.55
C LEU A 213 0.31 11.03 -12.14
N VAL A 214 1.19 12.03 -12.04
CA VAL A 214 2.57 11.87 -11.58
C VAL A 214 2.61 11.30 -10.17
N THR A 215 1.77 11.82 -9.27
CA THR A 215 1.65 11.28 -7.91
C THR A 215 1.25 9.81 -7.91
N THR A 216 0.27 9.44 -8.74
CA THR A 216 -0.18 8.05 -8.86
C THR A 216 0.92 7.15 -9.41
N GLU A 217 1.65 7.58 -10.43
CA GLU A 217 2.78 6.85 -11.00
C GLU A 217 3.91 6.63 -9.98
N LEU A 218 4.28 7.68 -9.25
CA LEU A 218 5.28 7.59 -8.18
C LEU A 218 4.85 6.59 -7.09
N LEU A 219 3.58 6.58 -6.72
CA LEU A 219 3.04 5.64 -5.74
C LEU A 219 3.12 4.20 -6.23
N VAL A 220 2.72 3.94 -7.48
CA VAL A 220 2.79 2.61 -8.09
C VAL A 220 4.25 2.14 -8.16
N SER A 221 5.14 2.99 -8.67
CA SER A 221 6.59 2.71 -8.77
C SER A 221 7.22 2.43 -7.42
N PHE A 222 6.88 3.21 -6.39
CA PHE A 222 7.34 2.99 -5.03
C PHE A 222 6.83 1.65 -4.46
N GLY A 223 5.56 1.34 -4.67
CA GLY A 223 4.96 0.07 -4.25
C GLY A 223 5.65 -1.15 -4.86
N LEU A 224 5.95 -1.09 -6.17
CA LEU A 224 6.66 -2.14 -6.87
C LEU A 224 8.11 -2.31 -6.38
N ARG A 225 8.83 -1.20 -6.18
CA ARG A 225 10.20 -1.22 -5.63
C ARG A 225 10.25 -1.82 -4.23
N LEU A 226 9.32 -1.43 -3.36
CA LEU A 226 9.22 -1.96 -2.00
C LEU A 226 8.97 -3.46 -2.01
N ARG A 227 8.04 -3.92 -2.85
CA ARG A 227 7.74 -5.35 -3.01
C ARG A 227 8.96 -6.14 -3.48
N ASN A 228 9.67 -5.64 -4.51
CA ASN A 228 10.85 -6.29 -5.02
C ASN A 228 11.96 -6.37 -3.96
N ALA A 229 12.16 -5.29 -3.19
CA ALA A 229 13.12 -5.29 -2.08
C ALA A 229 12.77 -6.31 -0.98
N LEU A 230 11.48 -6.45 -0.65
CA LEU A 230 11.04 -7.45 0.33
C LEU A 230 11.23 -8.88 -0.19
N ARG A 231 10.94 -9.13 -1.46
CA ARG A 231 11.19 -10.45 -2.11
C ARG A 231 12.66 -10.81 -2.12
N LEU A 232 13.54 -9.86 -2.48
CA LEU A 232 14.99 -10.09 -2.48
C LEU A 232 15.49 -10.44 -1.08
N ARG A 233 15.08 -9.71 -0.04
CA ARG A 233 15.43 -10.03 1.35
C ARG A 233 14.97 -11.42 1.78
N GLU A 234 13.79 -11.82 1.38
CA GLU A 234 13.28 -13.17 1.71
C GLU A 234 14.11 -14.25 0.99
N GLN A 235 14.45 -14.04 -0.27
CA GLN A 235 15.35 -14.94 -1.02
C GLN A 235 16.74 -15.03 -0.40
N GLU A 236 17.33 -13.88 0.00
CA GLU A 236 18.61 -13.85 0.69
C GLU A 236 18.58 -14.65 2.00
N ARG A 237 17.49 -14.50 2.76
CA ARG A 237 17.29 -15.27 4.01
C ARG A 237 17.18 -16.76 3.75
N GLN A 238 16.43 -17.17 2.73
CA GLN A 238 16.32 -18.60 2.37
C GLN A 238 17.67 -19.17 1.92
N ILE A 239 18.43 -18.41 1.12
CA ILE A 239 19.77 -18.81 0.71
C ILE A 239 20.71 -18.93 1.90
N ALA A 240 20.63 -18.02 2.89
CA ALA A 240 21.44 -18.10 4.10
C ALA A 240 21.14 -19.37 4.92
N VAL A 241 19.87 -19.70 5.10
CA VAL A 241 19.45 -20.94 5.79
C VAL A 241 19.95 -22.19 5.04
N LEU A 242 19.76 -22.24 3.71
CA LEU A 242 20.24 -23.38 2.92
C LEU A 242 21.76 -23.53 2.93
N ARG A 243 22.52 -22.42 2.98
CA ARG A 243 23.98 -22.45 3.16
C ARG A 243 24.40 -23.00 4.52
N GLU A 244 23.71 -22.59 5.57
CA GLU A 244 23.96 -23.07 6.93
C GLU A 244 23.70 -24.59 7.03
N GLU A 245 22.59 -25.06 6.49
CA GLU A 245 22.26 -26.49 6.41
C GLU A 245 23.29 -27.28 5.58
N ALA A 246 23.71 -26.72 4.43
CA ALA A 246 24.72 -27.36 3.58
C ALA A 246 26.10 -27.45 4.27
N MET A 247 26.50 -26.39 5.01
CA MET A 247 27.74 -26.42 5.80
C MET A 247 27.67 -27.44 6.94
N ALA A 248 26.56 -27.49 7.66
CA ALA A 248 26.35 -28.49 8.72
C ALA A 248 26.40 -29.92 8.16
N ALA A 249 25.73 -30.18 7.05
CA ALA A 249 25.74 -31.48 6.41
C ALA A 249 27.14 -31.87 5.86
N ARG A 250 27.93 -30.90 5.39
CA ARG A 250 29.31 -31.11 4.96
C ARG A 250 30.22 -31.47 6.16
N SER A 251 30.12 -30.70 7.23
CA SER A 251 30.89 -30.93 8.45
C SER A 251 30.62 -32.33 9.06
N LEU A 252 29.35 -32.76 9.05
CA LEU A 252 28.99 -34.12 9.50
C LEU A 252 29.60 -35.21 8.61
N ARG A 253 29.62 -35.06 7.29
CA ARG A 253 30.26 -36.00 6.38
C ARG A 253 31.76 -36.07 6.57
N GLU A 254 32.43 -34.93 6.74
CA GLU A 254 33.87 -34.86 7.02
C GLU A 254 34.21 -35.56 8.34
N LEU A 255 33.40 -35.35 9.40
CA LEU A 255 33.55 -36.06 10.67
C LEU A 255 33.35 -37.57 10.53
N GLN A 256 32.32 -38.02 9.78
CA GLN A 256 32.08 -39.44 9.53
C GLN A 256 33.25 -40.11 8.80
N GLN A 257 33.81 -39.40 7.82
CA GLN A 257 34.96 -39.87 7.07
C GLN A 257 36.22 -39.99 7.96
N LEU A 258 36.51 -38.98 8.78
CA LEU A 258 37.62 -39.01 9.74
C LEU A 258 37.48 -40.15 10.71
N VAL A 259 36.29 -40.36 11.22
CA VAL A 259 36.00 -41.51 12.13
C VAL A 259 36.25 -42.87 11.45
N HIS A 260 35.78 -42.98 10.20
CA HIS A 260 36.02 -44.22 9.42
C HIS A 260 37.52 -44.47 9.21
N ASP A 261 38.25 -43.39 8.85
CA ASP A 261 39.70 -43.50 8.58
C ASP A 261 40.53 -43.75 9.85
N LEU A 262 40.04 -43.30 11.02
CA LEU A 262 40.64 -43.62 12.32
C LEU A 262 40.30 -45.04 12.81
N LYS A 263 39.12 -45.56 12.54
CA LYS A 263 38.74 -46.93 12.89
C LYS A 263 39.59 -48.00 12.19
N ARG A 264 40.00 -47.75 10.93
CA ARG A 264 40.81 -48.71 10.17
C ARG A 264 42.13 -49.07 10.86
N PRO A 265 43.03 -48.11 11.17
CA PRO A 265 44.30 -48.43 11.84
C PRO A 265 44.09 -48.99 13.24
N LEU A 266 43.02 -48.52 13.94
CA LEU A 266 42.71 -49.02 15.25
C LEU A 266 42.32 -50.51 15.25
N THR A 267 41.50 -50.92 14.29
CA THR A 267 41.12 -52.33 14.07
C THR A 267 42.35 -53.18 13.75
N ALA A 268 43.29 -52.64 12.94
CA ALA A 268 44.52 -53.33 12.64
C ALA A 268 45.43 -53.51 13.88
N VAL A 269 45.53 -52.43 14.72
CA VAL A 269 46.30 -52.53 15.98
C VAL A 269 45.66 -53.52 16.93
N THR A 270 44.35 -53.52 17.11
CA THR A 270 43.65 -54.48 17.97
C THR A 270 43.84 -55.90 17.47
N GLY A 271 43.67 -56.15 16.16
CA GLY A 271 43.87 -57.51 15.60
C GLY A 271 45.31 -58.00 15.70
N LEU A 272 46.31 -57.14 15.54
CA LEU A 272 47.70 -57.48 15.73
C LEU A 272 48.04 -57.79 17.20
N THR A 273 47.49 -57.01 18.11
CA THR A 273 47.68 -57.28 19.58
C THR A 273 47.02 -58.57 19.98
N ASP A 274 45.87 -58.96 19.45
CA ASP A 274 45.18 -60.20 19.72
C ASP A 274 46.00 -61.38 19.19
N VAL A 275 46.53 -61.27 17.96
CA VAL A 275 47.42 -62.35 17.42
C VAL A 275 48.70 -62.49 18.18
N LEU A 276 49.36 -61.40 18.55
CA LEU A 276 50.58 -61.43 19.34
C LEU A 276 50.37 -61.94 20.76
N SER A 277 49.24 -61.69 21.41
CA SER A 277 48.86 -62.18 22.73
C SER A 277 48.56 -63.68 22.71
N ALA A 278 48.20 -64.25 21.60
CA ALA A 278 47.99 -65.67 21.42
C ALA A 278 49.28 -66.47 21.18
N ASP A 279 50.41 -65.82 20.91
CA ASP A 279 51.69 -66.44 20.66
C ASP A 279 52.44 -66.75 22.00
N PRO A 280 52.72 -68.02 22.33
CA PRO A 280 53.44 -68.38 23.53
C PRO A 280 54.87 -67.80 23.64
N ALA A 281 55.49 -67.47 22.51
CA ALA A 281 56.82 -66.88 22.49
C ALA A 281 56.82 -65.41 23.00
N MET A 282 55.63 -64.76 23.05
CA MET A 282 55.45 -63.38 23.47
C MET A 282 54.99 -63.22 24.95
N ASN A 283 55.00 -64.27 25.73
CA ASN A 283 54.57 -64.25 27.16
C ASN A 283 55.33 -63.20 28.01
N GLY A 284 56.57 -62.84 27.68
CA GLY A 284 57.31 -61.78 28.35
C GLY A 284 56.84 -60.36 27.99
N ALA A 285 56.11 -60.19 26.89
CA ALA A 285 55.57 -58.95 26.45
C ALA A 285 54.05 -58.75 26.75
N ALA A 286 53.42 -59.77 27.34
CA ALA A 286 51.98 -59.78 27.66
C ALA A 286 51.48 -58.48 28.34
N PRO A 287 52.18 -57.92 29.38
CA PRO A 287 51.74 -56.71 30.04
C PRO A 287 51.74 -55.45 29.07
N HIS A 288 52.64 -55.49 28.09
CA HIS A 288 52.70 -54.40 27.11
C HIS A 288 51.58 -54.52 26.07
N LEU A 289 51.27 -55.73 25.60
CA LEU A 289 50.18 -56.00 24.67
C LEU A 289 48.83 -55.70 25.31
N GLU A 290 48.58 -56.01 26.54
CA GLU A 290 47.38 -55.63 27.27
C GLU A 290 47.20 -54.11 27.36
N ARG A 291 48.28 -53.38 27.61
CA ARG A 291 48.25 -51.93 27.64
C ARG A 291 47.90 -51.31 26.24
N ILE A 292 48.42 -51.88 25.17
CA ILE A 292 48.13 -51.46 23.82
C ILE A 292 46.65 -51.75 23.47
N ALA A 293 46.16 -52.92 23.80
CA ALA A 293 44.77 -53.32 23.59
C ALA A 293 43.80 -52.42 24.39
N ALA A 294 44.10 -52.10 25.64
CA ALA A 294 43.33 -51.18 26.45
C ALA A 294 43.29 -49.76 25.87
N ALA A 295 44.45 -49.28 25.41
CA ALA A 295 44.52 -47.96 24.76
C ALA A 295 43.70 -47.91 23.47
N ALA A 296 43.80 -48.95 22.63
CA ALA A 296 43.03 -49.06 21.40
C ALA A 296 41.50 -49.13 21.65
N SER A 297 41.09 -49.87 22.65
CA SER A 297 39.71 -49.97 23.11
C SER A 297 39.19 -48.60 23.59
N THR A 298 39.98 -47.90 24.39
CA THR A 298 39.62 -46.54 24.88
C THR A 298 39.46 -45.57 23.71
N MET A 299 40.37 -45.57 22.73
CA MET A 299 40.27 -44.74 21.53
C MET A 299 39.00 -45.09 20.73
N ASN A 300 38.66 -46.36 20.58
CA ASN A 300 37.46 -46.78 19.86
C ASN A 300 36.17 -46.30 20.55
N THR A 301 36.15 -46.30 21.87
CA THR A 301 35.06 -45.75 22.67
C THR A 301 34.94 -44.23 22.48
N MET A 302 36.04 -43.48 22.60
CA MET A 302 36.05 -42.05 22.40
C MET A 302 35.58 -41.64 20.98
N ILE A 303 36.03 -42.33 19.95
CA ILE A 303 35.60 -42.13 18.58
C ILE A 303 34.10 -42.35 18.42
N SER A 304 33.57 -43.37 19.09
CA SER A 304 32.12 -43.67 19.05
C SER A 304 31.30 -42.61 19.78
N GLU A 305 31.78 -42.10 20.93
CA GLU A 305 31.15 -41.03 21.68
C GLU A 305 31.09 -39.72 20.89
N ILE A 306 32.16 -39.34 20.17
CA ILE A 306 32.19 -38.16 19.31
C ILE A 306 31.13 -38.28 18.20
N LEU A 307 30.94 -39.45 17.60
CA LEU A 307 29.89 -39.69 16.60
C LEU A 307 28.50 -39.52 17.19
N TYR A 308 28.23 -40.11 18.35
CA TYR A 308 26.93 -40.04 18.99
C TYR A 308 26.58 -38.65 19.50
N ALA A 309 27.57 -37.87 19.95
CA ALA A 309 27.36 -36.50 20.42
C ALA A 309 26.98 -35.52 19.30
N ASN A 310 27.43 -35.77 18.06
CA ASN A 310 27.16 -34.90 16.90
C ASN A 310 25.92 -35.30 16.06
N VAL A 311 25.24 -36.41 16.41
CA VAL A 311 24.01 -36.88 15.75
C VAL A 311 22.74 -36.44 16.49
N ARG A 312 22.87 -35.88 17.70
CA ARG A 312 21.77 -35.24 18.42
C ARG A 312 21.74 -33.75 18.21
#